data_aabc1d8edc3f003498100eede2a2b379
#
_entry.id   aabc1d8edc3f003498100eede2a2b379
#
_cell.length_a   1.000
_cell.length_b   1.000
_cell.length_c   1.000
_cell.angle_alpha   90.00
_cell.angle_beta   90.00
_cell.angle_gamma   90.00
#
_symmetry.space_group_name_H-M   'P 1'
#
loop_
_entity.id
_entity.type
_entity.pdbx_description
1 polymer ?
#
loop_
_entity_poly.entity_id
_entity_poly.type
_entity_poly.pdbx_seq_one_letter_code
_entity_poly.pdbx_strand_id
1 'polypeptide(L)'
;RADEMLEIMKLLWSGEMVEFKGQFFNFKKLEMLPAPKKDIPIYVGGFSEPALNRAARHDGWISDMHSLSELEALITKLKEKRQGLPHKENYEYICFSCWDAFSLEGFGQMKNLGVTTMTTYPWMLYGTMNDAPLEQKIEGMEKFYNEIICKLK
;
A
#
# COMPACT_ATOMS: atom_id res chain seq x y z
N ARG A 1 9.95 17.39 4.74
CA ARG A 1 10.77 16.45 5.53
C ARG A 1 10.68 15.04 4.97
N ALA A 2 9.46 14.49 4.84
CA ALA A 2 9.30 13.12 4.31
C ALA A 2 9.84 12.95 2.87
N ASP A 3 9.73 13.96 2.03
CA ASP A 3 10.27 13.91 0.66
C ASP A 3 11.79 13.79 0.68
N GLU A 4 12.49 14.58 1.52
CA GLU A 4 13.94 14.43 1.70
C GLU A 4 14.34 13.05 2.24
N MET A 5 13.54 12.46 3.15
CA MET A 5 13.82 11.11 3.64
C MET A 5 13.76 10.08 2.51
N LEU A 6 12.75 10.16 1.64
CA LEU A 6 12.62 9.24 0.49
C LEU A 6 13.75 9.45 -0.54
N GLU A 7 14.17 10.69 -0.75
CA GLU A 7 15.31 11.00 -1.60
C GLU A 7 16.62 10.41 -1.03
N ILE A 8 16.86 10.61 0.26
CA ILE A 8 18.03 10.05 0.95
C ILE A 8 18.02 8.52 0.90
N MET A 9 16.87 7.88 1.12
CA MET A 9 16.76 6.41 1.02
C MET A 9 17.17 5.92 -0.37
N LYS A 10 16.71 6.56 -1.44
CA LYS A 10 17.10 6.20 -2.81
C LYS A 10 18.60 6.40 -3.07
N LEU A 11 19.17 7.50 -2.57
CA LEU A 11 20.60 7.73 -2.66
C LEU A 11 21.40 6.64 -1.94
N LEU A 12 21.01 6.29 -0.72
CA LEU A 12 21.70 5.25 0.05
C LEU A 12 21.57 3.85 -0.57
N TRP A 13 20.44 3.56 -1.21
CA TRP A 13 20.23 2.27 -1.89
C TRP A 13 21.06 2.11 -3.15
N SER A 14 21.69 3.17 -3.66
CA SER A 14 22.62 3.06 -4.78
C SER A 14 23.88 2.23 -4.43
N GLY A 15 24.24 2.15 -3.15
CA GLY A 15 25.48 1.52 -2.69
C GLY A 15 26.73 2.35 -3.00
N GLU A 16 26.54 3.59 -3.45
CA GLU A 16 27.61 4.53 -3.73
C GLU A 16 27.91 5.41 -2.50
N MET A 17 29.09 6.01 -2.52
CA MET A 17 29.45 7.02 -1.52
C MET A 17 28.65 8.31 -1.79
N VAL A 18 27.67 8.61 -0.96
CA VAL A 18 26.74 9.73 -1.15
C VAL A 18 26.85 10.77 -0.04
N GLU A 19 26.52 12.00 -0.36
CA GLU A 19 26.33 13.08 0.59
C GLU A 19 24.99 13.77 0.31
N PHE A 20 24.39 14.38 1.32
CA PHE A 20 23.12 15.07 1.20
C PHE A 20 23.14 16.38 1.96
N LYS A 21 22.59 17.44 1.34
CA LYS A 21 22.39 18.74 1.95
C LYS A 21 21.00 19.25 1.60
N GLY A 22 20.05 19.01 2.49
CA GLY A 22 18.67 19.45 2.37
C GLY A 22 18.27 20.50 3.38
N GLN A 23 16.98 20.75 3.47
CA GLN A 23 16.41 21.68 4.44
C GLN A 23 16.36 21.05 5.85
N PHE A 24 16.08 19.76 5.96
CA PHE A 24 15.86 19.05 7.23
C PHE A 24 17.00 18.10 7.57
N PHE A 25 17.68 17.56 6.57
CA PHE A 25 18.75 16.59 6.75
C PHE A 25 20.02 17.05 6.06
N ASN A 26 21.15 16.78 6.72
CA ASN A 26 22.46 17.10 6.21
C ASN A 26 23.47 16.07 6.70
N PHE A 27 24.18 15.42 5.81
CA PHE A 27 25.26 14.50 6.19
C PHE A 27 26.40 14.56 5.17
N LYS A 28 27.62 14.32 5.67
CA LYS A 28 28.81 14.19 4.85
C LYS A 28 28.81 12.82 4.16
N LYS A 29 29.81 12.57 3.34
CA LYS A 29 29.96 11.30 2.61
C LYS A 29 29.82 10.10 3.50
N LEU A 30 28.89 9.23 3.14
CA LEU A 30 28.66 7.93 3.73
C LEU A 30 28.16 6.93 2.69
N GLU A 31 28.31 5.67 2.94
CA GLU A 31 27.92 4.56 2.11
C GLU A 31 27.09 3.57 2.93
N MET A 32 26.07 2.96 2.32
CA MET A 32 25.26 1.93 2.94
C MET A 32 25.42 0.60 2.21
N LEU A 33 26.00 -0.38 2.87
CA LEU A 33 26.23 -1.71 2.34
C LEU A 33 25.61 -2.79 3.26
N PRO A 34 25.14 -3.91 2.69
CA PRO A 34 25.04 -4.21 1.25
C PRO A 34 23.93 -3.39 0.54
N ALA A 35 24.21 -2.94 -0.67
CA ALA A 35 23.20 -2.29 -1.49
C ALA A 35 22.14 -3.30 -1.97
N PRO A 36 20.87 -2.86 -2.17
CA PRO A 36 19.85 -3.69 -2.78
C PRO A 36 20.26 -4.16 -4.18
N LYS A 37 20.06 -5.45 -4.48
CA LYS A 37 20.36 -6.01 -5.82
C LYS A 37 19.33 -5.64 -6.88
N LYS A 38 18.16 -5.12 -6.47
CA LYS A 38 17.04 -4.71 -7.32
C LYS A 38 16.45 -3.44 -6.76
N ASP A 39 15.79 -2.68 -7.61
CA ASP A 39 15.01 -1.53 -7.17
C ASP A 39 13.97 -1.93 -6.13
N ILE A 40 13.93 -1.19 -5.04
CA ILE A 40 12.95 -1.37 -3.97
C ILE A 40 11.77 -0.45 -4.27
N PRO A 41 10.55 -0.99 -4.50
CA PRO A 41 9.38 -0.15 -4.71
C PRO A 41 9.03 0.61 -3.42
N ILE A 42 8.61 1.86 -3.57
CA ILE A 42 8.20 2.74 -2.47
C ILE A 42 6.69 2.89 -2.50
N TYR A 43 6.02 2.39 -1.48
CA TYR A 43 4.59 2.57 -1.25
C TYR A 43 4.38 3.60 -0.14
N VAL A 44 3.57 4.61 -0.42
CA VAL A 44 3.36 5.73 0.50
C VAL A 44 1.99 5.59 1.17
N GLY A 45 1.98 5.59 2.50
CA GLY A 45 0.76 5.56 3.31
C GLY A 45 0.18 6.94 3.56
N GLY A 46 -1.10 6.95 3.97
CA GLY A 46 -1.83 8.14 4.40
C GLY A 46 -2.75 8.73 3.34
N PHE A 47 -3.70 9.54 3.80
CA PHE A 47 -4.80 10.10 3.00
C PHE A 47 -4.83 11.64 2.99
N SER A 48 -3.88 12.30 3.66
CA SER A 48 -3.73 13.75 3.59
C SER A 48 -3.26 14.18 2.20
N GLU A 49 -3.56 15.43 1.84
CA GLU A 49 -3.17 15.99 0.54
C GLU A 49 -1.66 15.85 0.25
N PRO A 50 -0.75 16.16 1.19
CA PRO A 50 0.68 15.93 0.96
C PRO A 50 1.07 14.45 0.81
N ALA A 51 0.37 13.54 1.51
CA ALA A 51 0.62 12.10 1.40
C ALA A 51 0.18 11.57 0.02
N LEU A 52 -1.02 11.94 -0.45
CA LEU A 52 -1.51 11.55 -1.77
C LEU A 52 -0.64 12.12 -2.90
N ASN A 53 -0.18 13.38 -2.78
CA ASN A 53 0.75 13.98 -3.74
C ASN A 53 2.09 13.23 -3.78
N ARG A 54 2.54 12.72 -2.64
CA ARG A 54 3.75 11.90 -2.56
C ARG A 54 3.50 10.52 -3.15
N ALA A 55 2.42 9.84 -2.76
CA ALA A 55 2.05 8.54 -3.30
C ALA A 55 1.96 8.56 -4.83
N ALA A 56 1.37 9.61 -5.41
CA ALA A 56 1.25 9.75 -6.85
C ALA A 56 2.58 9.67 -7.61
N ARG A 57 3.68 10.10 -6.99
CA ARG A 57 5.03 10.15 -7.59
C ARG A 57 5.86 8.88 -7.35
N HIS A 58 5.40 7.97 -6.49
CA HIS A 58 6.10 6.74 -6.14
C HIS A 58 5.47 5.49 -6.77
N ASP A 59 5.70 4.33 -6.22
CA ASP A 59 5.37 3.05 -6.86
C ASP A 59 3.99 2.52 -6.44
N GLY A 60 3.41 3.12 -5.41
CA GLY A 60 2.07 2.77 -4.95
C GLY A 60 1.62 3.56 -3.74
N TRP A 61 0.38 3.29 -3.36
CA TRP A 61 -0.29 3.86 -2.21
C TRP A 61 -0.79 2.77 -1.28
N ILE A 62 -0.63 2.98 0.03
CA ILE A 62 -1.18 2.10 1.06
C ILE A 62 -2.29 2.86 1.79
N SER A 63 -3.52 2.34 1.73
CA SER A 63 -4.64 2.88 2.50
C SER A 63 -4.63 2.38 3.94
N ASP A 64 -5.38 3.07 4.77
CA ASP A 64 -5.88 2.55 6.05
C ASP A 64 -7.26 1.92 5.83
N MET A 65 -7.93 1.52 6.92
CA MET A 65 -9.30 1.00 6.89
C MET A 65 -10.29 2.15 6.64
N HIS A 66 -11.09 2.03 5.59
CA HIS A 66 -12.09 3.01 5.14
C HIS A 66 -13.43 2.34 4.87
N SER A 67 -14.48 3.13 4.73
CA SER A 67 -15.69 2.70 4.01
C SER A 67 -15.40 2.56 2.52
N LEU A 68 -16.22 1.80 1.81
CA LEU A 68 -16.04 1.64 0.36
C LEU A 68 -16.13 2.98 -0.38
N SER A 69 -17.05 3.86 0.03
CA SER A 69 -17.23 5.20 -0.58
C SER A 69 -16.03 6.12 -0.31
N GLU A 70 -15.44 6.08 0.88
CA GLU A 70 -14.23 6.83 1.20
C GLU A 70 -13.03 6.33 0.39
N LEU A 71 -12.89 5.01 0.27
CA LEU A 71 -11.84 4.40 -0.54
C LEU A 71 -11.95 4.81 -2.01
N GLU A 72 -13.17 4.76 -2.58
CA GLU A 72 -13.43 5.20 -3.94
C GLU A 72 -13.03 6.66 -4.17
N ALA A 73 -13.41 7.56 -3.25
CA ALA A 73 -13.06 8.98 -3.33
C ALA A 73 -11.53 9.18 -3.28
N LEU A 74 -10.82 8.46 -2.40
CA LEU A 74 -9.36 8.54 -2.27
C LEU A 74 -8.63 8.00 -3.51
N ILE A 75 -9.08 6.86 -4.06
CA ILE A 75 -8.51 6.28 -5.29
C ILE A 75 -8.74 7.21 -6.48
N THR A 76 -9.96 7.78 -6.62
CA THR A 76 -10.28 8.74 -7.67
C THR A 76 -9.36 9.96 -7.60
N LYS A 77 -9.24 10.56 -6.43
CA LYS A 77 -8.36 11.70 -6.19
C LYS A 77 -6.89 11.38 -6.49
N LEU A 78 -6.43 10.17 -6.14
CA LEU A 78 -5.07 9.74 -6.42
C LEU A 78 -4.85 9.50 -7.93
N LYS A 79 -5.83 8.94 -8.65
CA LYS A 79 -5.80 8.80 -10.11
C LYS A 79 -5.71 10.17 -10.79
N GLU A 80 -6.47 11.16 -10.34
CA GLU A 80 -6.39 12.55 -10.84
C GLU A 80 -4.98 13.14 -10.64
N LYS A 81 -4.39 12.98 -9.44
CA LYS A 81 -3.03 13.45 -9.14
C LYS A 81 -1.96 12.77 -9.97
N ARG A 82 -2.23 11.59 -10.49
CA ARG A 82 -1.31 10.85 -11.36
C ARG A 82 -1.44 11.25 -12.82
N GLN A 83 -2.46 12.01 -13.21
CA GLN A 83 -2.59 12.53 -14.58
C GLN A 83 -1.39 13.42 -14.91
N GLY A 84 -0.77 13.17 -16.06
CA GLY A 84 0.41 13.91 -16.52
C GLY A 84 1.75 13.49 -15.88
N LEU A 85 1.75 12.60 -14.91
CA LEU A 85 2.98 11.97 -14.39
C LEU A 85 3.39 10.78 -15.28
N PRO A 86 4.69 10.39 -15.30
CA PRO A 86 5.14 9.21 -16.01
C PRO A 86 4.30 7.98 -15.61
N HIS A 87 3.79 7.28 -16.61
CA HIS A 87 3.02 6.05 -16.37
C HIS A 87 3.93 5.00 -15.75
N LYS A 88 3.49 4.43 -14.63
CA LYS A 88 4.12 3.27 -14.00
C LYS A 88 3.21 2.07 -14.23
N GLU A 89 3.66 1.13 -15.04
CA GLU A 89 2.89 -0.08 -15.39
C GLU A 89 2.44 -0.88 -14.17
N ASN A 90 3.28 -0.89 -13.13
CA ASN A 90 3.07 -1.65 -11.90
C ASN A 90 2.74 -0.76 -10.70
N TYR A 91 1.88 0.26 -10.87
CA TYR A 91 1.46 1.07 -9.74
C TYR A 91 0.49 0.29 -8.84
N GLU A 92 0.83 0.20 -7.56
CA GLU A 92 0.07 -0.58 -6.59
C GLU A 92 -0.92 0.27 -5.78
N TYR A 93 -2.16 -0.18 -5.70
CA TYR A 93 -3.17 0.28 -4.74
C TYR A 93 -3.34 -0.80 -3.69
N ILE A 94 -2.59 -0.69 -2.59
CA ILE A 94 -2.59 -1.64 -1.48
C ILE A 94 -3.58 -1.14 -0.44
N CYS A 95 -4.69 -1.86 -0.24
CA CYS A 95 -5.78 -1.38 0.61
C CYS A 95 -6.15 -2.41 1.67
N PHE A 96 -6.52 -1.92 2.86
CA PHE A 96 -7.24 -2.73 3.83
C PHE A 96 -8.66 -2.98 3.33
N SER A 97 -9.25 -4.12 3.71
CA SER A 97 -10.66 -4.40 3.46
C SER A 97 -11.55 -3.32 4.08
N CYS A 98 -12.55 -2.87 3.30
CA CYS A 98 -13.50 -1.88 3.80
C CYS A 98 -14.39 -2.49 4.87
N TRP A 99 -14.62 -1.75 5.97
CA TRP A 99 -15.40 -2.23 7.10
C TRP A 99 -16.90 -2.41 6.79
N ASP A 100 -17.41 -1.71 5.78
CA ASP A 100 -18.81 -1.78 5.30
C ASP A 100 -18.99 -2.67 4.06
N ALA A 101 -17.90 -3.22 3.51
CA ALA A 101 -17.89 -4.03 2.29
C ALA A 101 -17.09 -5.33 2.46
N PHE A 102 -17.14 -5.93 3.66
CA PHE A 102 -16.42 -7.15 4.00
C PHE A 102 -17.23 -8.39 3.54
N SER A 103 -17.32 -8.56 2.21
CA SER A 103 -18.06 -9.63 1.53
C SER A 103 -17.45 -9.90 0.16
N LEU A 104 -17.85 -11.02 -0.49
CA LEU A 104 -17.41 -11.32 -1.87
C LEU A 104 -17.75 -10.20 -2.84
N GLU A 105 -18.95 -9.62 -2.73
CA GLU A 105 -19.38 -8.48 -3.55
C GLU A 105 -18.52 -7.24 -3.26
N GLY A 106 -18.29 -6.91 -1.99
CA GLY A 106 -17.47 -5.76 -1.60
C GLY A 106 -16.03 -5.88 -2.06
N PHE A 107 -15.42 -7.06 -1.97
CA PHE A 107 -14.09 -7.32 -2.51
C PHE A 107 -14.05 -7.19 -4.03
N GLY A 108 -15.13 -7.61 -4.73
CA GLY A 108 -15.30 -7.38 -6.16
C GLY A 108 -15.39 -5.90 -6.51
N GLN A 109 -16.10 -5.10 -5.73
CA GLN A 109 -16.18 -3.65 -5.88
C GLN A 109 -14.82 -2.99 -5.67
N MET A 110 -14.07 -3.36 -4.63
CA MET A 110 -12.70 -2.87 -4.40
C MET A 110 -11.78 -3.20 -5.59
N LYS A 111 -11.85 -4.41 -6.14
CA LYS A 111 -11.11 -4.80 -7.35
C LYS A 111 -11.48 -3.91 -8.54
N ASN A 112 -12.76 -3.63 -8.75
CA ASN A 112 -13.24 -2.76 -9.83
C ASN A 112 -12.79 -1.31 -9.68
N LEU A 113 -12.57 -0.83 -8.45
CA LEU A 113 -11.95 0.48 -8.19
C LEU A 113 -10.47 0.53 -8.59
N GLY A 114 -9.84 -0.64 -8.78
CA GLY A 114 -8.44 -0.78 -9.15
C GLY A 114 -7.51 -1.15 -7.99
N VAL A 115 -8.05 -1.63 -6.87
CA VAL A 115 -7.23 -2.19 -5.78
C VAL A 115 -6.47 -3.39 -6.32
N THR A 116 -5.15 -3.37 -6.20
CA THR A 116 -4.24 -4.40 -6.71
C THR A 116 -3.90 -5.44 -5.65
N THR A 117 -3.78 -4.98 -4.41
CA THR A 117 -3.46 -5.82 -3.25
C THR A 117 -4.37 -5.48 -2.10
N MET A 118 -4.96 -6.49 -1.47
CA MET A 118 -5.84 -6.32 -0.32
C MET A 118 -5.24 -6.98 0.92
N THR A 119 -5.20 -6.23 2.00
CA THR A 119 -4.85 -6.73 3.34
C THR A 119 -6.12 -6.90 4.16
N THR A 120 -6.31 -8.05 4.77
CA THR A 120 -7.50 -8.36 5.57
C THR A 120 -7.20 -9.39 6.65
N TYR A 121 -8.15 -9.54 7.57
CA TYR A 121 -8.18 -10.63 8.56
C TYR A 121 -9.25 -11.65 8.13
N PRO A 122 -8.90 -12.67 7.34
CA PRO A 122 -9.88 -13.57 6.68
C PRO A 122 -10.89 -14.22 7.64
N TRP A 123 -10.43 -14.63 8.82
CA TRP A 123 -11.25 -15.29 9.82
C TRP A 123 -12.34 -14.38 10.41
N MET A 124 -12.15 -13.05 10.38
CA MET A 124 -13.13 -12.10 10.91
C MET A 124 -14.42 -12.06 10.08
N LEU A 125 -14.36 -12.41 8.80
CA LEU A 125 -15.54 -12.54 7.95
C LEU A 125 -16.52 -13.59 8.49
N TYR A 126 -16.01 -14.57 9.24
CA TYR A 126 -16.78 -15.68 9.80
C TYR A 126 -17.05 -15.53 11.32
N GLY A 127 -16.87 -14.32 11.85
CA GLY A 127 -17.12 -14.02 13.27
C GLY A 127 -16.03 -14.49 14.23
N THR A 128 -14.91 -14.98 13.72
CA THR A 128 -13.78 -15.39 14.57
C THR A 128 -12.97 -14.15 14.98
N MET A 129 -12.78 -13.95 16.28
CA MET A 129 -12.06 -12.80 16.83
C MET A 129 -10.54 -12.99 16.78
N ASN A 130 -9.77 -11.89 16.93
CA ASN A 130 -8.33 -11.93 16.87
C ASN A 130 -7.65 -12.70 18.02
N ASP A 131 -8.30 -12.85 19.15
CA ASP A 131 -7.85 -13.62 20.32
C ASP A 131 -8.30 -15.09 20.31
N ALA A 132 -9.04 -15.51 19.26
CA ALA A 132 -9.50 -16.89 19.11
C ALA A 132 -8.31 -17.87 18.92
N PRO A 133 -8.50 -19.16 19.26
CA PRO A 133 -7.53 -20.22 19.03
C PRO A 133 -7.09 -20.31 17.57
N LEU A 134 -5.85 -20.79 17.36
CA LEU A 134 -5.24 -20.89 16.03
C LEU A 134 -6.08 -21.74 15.07
N GLU A 135 -6.64 -22.85 15.55
CA GLU A 135 -7.45 -23.78 14.76
C GLU A 135 -8.67 -23.07 14.14
N GLN A 136 -9.34 -22.21 14.90
CA GLN A 136 -10.50 -21.44 14.39
C GLN A 136 -10.08 -20.40 13.34
N LYS A 137 -8.91 -19.80 13.50
CA LYS A 137 -8.36 -18.88 12.48
C LYS A 137 -8.01 -19.60 11.20
N ILE A 138 -7.39 -20.79 11.30
CA ILE A 138 -7.08 -21.63 10.13
C ILE A 138 -8.37 -22.00 9.39
N GLU A 139 -9.39 -22.47 10.10
CA GLU A 139 -10.70 -22.77 9.49
C GLU A 139 -11.30 -21.56 8.78
N GLY A 140 -11.22 -20.37 9.39
CA GLY A 140 -11.66 -19.12 8.77
C GLY A 140 -10.86 -18.74 7.51
N MET A 141 -9.57 -18.98 7.52
CA MET A 141 -8.71 -18.76 6.34
C MET A 141 -9.05 -19.73 5.19
N GLU A 142 -9.29 -21.00 5.49
CA GLU A 142 -9.68 -22.00 4.48
C GLU A 142 -11.05 -21.68 3.87
N LYS A 143 -12.01 -21.26 4.67
CA LYS A 143 -13.31 -20.78 4.19
C LYS A 143 -13.14 -19.56 3.30
N PHE A 144 -12.35 -18.58 3.71
CA PHE A 144 -12.07 -17.38 2.94
C PHE A 144 -11.44 -17.70 1.59
N TYR A 145 -10.49 -18.61 1.56
CA TYR A 145 -9.89 -19.07 0.31
C TYR A 145 -10.95 -19.65 -0.66
N ASN A 146 -11.79 -20.58 -0.19
CA ASN A 146 -12.78 -21.27 -1.02
C ASN A 146 -13.96 -20.36 -1.43
N GLU A 147 -14.41 -19.51 -0.53
CA GLU A 147 -15.62 -18.71 -0.74
C GLU A 147 -15.36 -17.34 -1.37
N ILE A 148 -14.16 -16.78 -1.17
CA ILE A 148 -13.78 -15.46 -1.64
C ILE A 148 -12.70 -15.55 -2.71
N ILE A 149 -11.48 -16.01 -2.36
CA ILE A 149 -10.33 -15.94 -3.27
C ILE A 149 -10.58 -16.73 -4.56
N CYS A 150 -11.10 -17.95 -4.46
CA CYS A 150 -11.40 -18.77 -5.63
C CYS A 150 -12.51 -18.19 -6.54
N LYS A 151 -13.34 -17.29 -6.02
CA LYS A 151 -14.46 -16.68 -6.76
C LYS A 151 -14.16 -15.27 -7.26
N LEU A 152 -13.15 -14.60 -6.71
CA LEU A 152 -12.65 -13.31 -7.19
C LEU A 152 -11.80 -13.51 -8.47
N LYS A 153 -12.48 -13.77 -9.58
CA LYS A 153 -11.84 -13.90 -10.90
C LYS A 153 -11.58 -12.55 -11.55
#